data_35150adcd6942f987e57b53cded9edb8
#
_entry.id   35150adcd6942f987e57b53cded9edb8
#
_cell.length_a   1.000
_cell.length_b   1.000
_cell.length_c   1.000
_cell.angle_alpha   90.00
_cell.angle_beta   90.00
_cell.angle_gamma   90.00
#
_symmetry.space_group_name_H-M   'P 1'
#
loop_
_entity.id
_entity.type
_entity.pdbx_description
1 polymer ?
#
loop_
_entity_poly.entity_id
_entity_poly.type
_entity_poly.pdbx_seq_one_letter_code
_entity_poly.pdbx_strand_id
1 'polypeptide(L)'
;DASVRWNLMLELPKVSSNHLPRQIWLTAQAQERFGVERLVLHPQQDQRLGLVVHGLDDGAVITPDSQPELLRRHEQQLMEAVSDLVQPWSALSNALAQARSLGVMRWGAAQPLHQGLSADLQWCSEARVGFCGDWIAGQGFGMAEGALQSALNLAERIACFSVAET
;
A
#
# COMPACT_ATOMS: atom_id res chain seq x y z
N ASP A 1 10.15 -12.90 2.20
CA ASP A 1 9.91 -12.17 0.93
C ASP A 1 8.77 -11.20 1.10
N ALA A 2 8.81 -10.08 0.39
CA ALA A 2 7.75 -9.08 0.36
C ALA A 2 7.46 -8.67 -1.08
N SER A 3 6.22 -8.26 -1.34
CA SER A 3 5.86 -7.67 -2.62
C SER A 3 6.43 -6.26 -2.74
N VAL A 4 6.65 -5.84 -3.98
CA VAL A 4 7.03 -4.46 -4.31
C VAL A 4 5.84 -3.77 -4.96
N ARG A 5 5.67 -2.48 -4.69
CA ARG A 5 4.59 -1.66 -5.27
C ARG A 5 5.11 -0.29 -5.64
N TRP A 6 4.66 0.20 -6.78
CA TRP A 6 4.79 1.58 -7.18
C TRP A 6 3.49 2.31 -6.86
N ASN A 7 3.55 3.40 -6.13
CA ASN A 7 2.36 4.16 -5.76
C ASN A 7 2.46 5.57 -6.32
N LEU A 8 1.56 5.92 -7.23
CA LEU A 8 1.37 7.29 -7.69
C LEU A 8 0.29 7.95 -6.82
N MET A 9 0.61 9.10 -6.27
CA MET A 9 -0.31 9.90 -5.47
C MET A 9 -0.73 11.16 -6.23
N LEU A 10 -2.03 11.35 -6.38
CA LEU A 10 -2.62 12.48 -7.09
C LEU A 10 -3.58 13.24 -6.18
N GLU A 11 -3.54 14.55 -6.26
CA GLU A 11 -4.55 15.43 -5.71
C GLU A 11 -5.47 15.90 -6.83
N LEU A 12 -6.74 15.59 -6.70
CA LEU A 12 -7.79 15.97 -7.64
C LEU A 12 -8.63 17.11 -7.09
N PRO A 13 -9.20 17.98 -7.94
CA PRO A 13 -10.20 18.94 -7.50
C PRO A 13 -11.44 18.22 -6.97
N LYS A 14 -12.33 18.98 -6.33
CA LYS A 14 -13.60 18.45 -5.83
C LYS A 14 -14.35 17.71 -6.93
N VAL A 15 -14.74 16.48 -6.64
CA VAL A 15 -15.62 15.70 -7.51
C VAL A 15 -16.99 15.60 -6.85
N SER A 16 -17.97 16.23 -7.46
CA SER A 16 -19.37 16.19 -6.99
C SER A 16 -20.05 14.91 -7.46
N SER A 17 -19.70 13.79 -6.84
CA SER A 17 -20.38 12.52 -7.11
C SER A 17 -20.49 11.68 -5.85
N ASN A 18 -21.73 11.46 -5.41
CA ASN A 18 -22.04 10.58 -4.27
C ASN A 18 -21.88 9.09 -4.64
N HIS A 19 -21.48 8.77 -5.87
CA HIS A 19 -21.46 7.41 -6.42
C HIS A 19 -20.04 6.93 -6.80
N LEU A 20 -18.98 7.68 -6.46
CA LEU A 20 -17.63 7.20 -6.71
C LEU A 20 -17.28 6.07 -5.72
N PRO A 21 -16.79 4.94 -6.22
CA PRO A 21 -16.30 3.87 -5.35
C PRO A 21 -15.07 4.36 -4.58
N ARG A 22 -14.95 3.97 -3.34
CA ARG A 22 -13.74 4.29 -2.54
C ARG A 22 -12.52 3.51 -2.99
N GLN A 23 -12.74 2.34 -3.54
CA GLN A 23 -11.68 1.47 -4.08
C GLN A 23 -12.16 0.81 -5.35
N ILE A 24 -11.26 0.70 -6.32
CA ILE A 24 -11.48 0.00 -7.58
C ILE A 24 -10.37 -1.05 -7.69
N TRP A 25 -10.74 -2.31 -7.53
CA TRP A 25 -9.85 -3.44 -7.73
C TRP A 25 -9.91 -3.90 -9.18
N LEU A 26 -8.76 -4.08 -9.79
CA LEU A 26 -8.68 -4.56 -11.17
C LEU A 26 -8.70 -6.08 -11.22
N THR A 27 -9.31 -6.63 -12.26
CA THR A 27 -9.20 -8.06 -12.59
C THR A 27 -7.76 -8.41 -12.98
N ALA A 28 -7.37 -9.68 -12.87
CA ALA A 28 -6.01 -10.11 -13.22
C ALA A 28 -5.62 -9.68 -14.65
N GLN A 29 -6.53 -9.80 -15.61
CA GLN A 29 -6.31 -9.36 -17.00
C GLN A 29 -6.08 -7.84 -17.10
N ALA A 30 -6.82 -7.04 -16.34
CA ALA A 30 -6.64 -5.59 -16.33
C ALA A 30 -5.35 -5.20 -15.60
N GLN A 31 -4.98 -5.91 -14.53
CA GLN A 31 -3.69 -5.72 -13.85
C GLN A 31 -2.51 -5.96 -14.79
N GLU A 32 -2.54 -7.05 -15.56
CA GLU A 32 -1.51 -7.36 -16.54
C GLU A 32 -1.43 -6.29 -17.64
N ARG A 33 -2.59 -5.81 -18.13
CA ARG A 33 -2.65 -4.80 -19.19
C ARG A 33 -2.13 -3.44 -18.73
N PHE A 34 -2.50 -2.98 -17.55
CA PHE A 34 -2.26 -1.61 -17.07
C PHE A 34 -1.11 -1.49 -16.08
N GLY A 35 -0.57 -2.59 -15.58
CA GLY A 35 0.44 -2.58 -14.52
C GLY A 35 -0.07 -1.99 -13.20
N VAL A 36 -1.39 -2.01 -12.97
CA VAL A 36 -2.06 -1.43 -11.80
C VAL A 36 -2.89 -2.50 -11.10
N GLU A 37 -2.76 -2.60 -9.78
CA GLU A 37 -3.55 -3.51 -8.95
C GLU A 37 -4.90 -2.91 -8.59
N ARG A 38 -4.89 -1.66 -8.12
CA ARG A 38 -6.09 -0.96 -7.64
C ARG A 38 -5.92 0.54 -7.61
N LEU A 39 -7.05 1.22 -7.55
CA LEU A 39 -7.17 2.65 -7.28
C LEU A 39 -7.86 2.86 -5.93
N VAL A 40 -7.38 3.80 -5.13
CA VAL A 40 -7.99 4.15 -3.84
C VAL A 40 -8.27 5.65 -3.80
N LEU A 41 -9.53 6.01 -3.52
CA LEU A 41 -9.97 7.39 -3.44
C LEU A 41 -10.15 7.79 -1.96
N HIS A 42 -9.44 8.85 -1.57
CA HIS A 42 -9.45 9.40 -0.21
C HIS A 42 -10.08 10.79 -0.21
N PRO A 43 -11.29 10.96 0.37
CA PRO A 43 -11.84 12.28 0.60
C PRO A 43 -10.90 13.11 1.49
N GLN A 44 -10.64 14.35 1.12
CA GLN A 44 -9.81 15.29 1.88
C GLN A 44 -10.69 16.30 2.61
N GLN A 45 -10.18 16.90 3.69
CA GLN A 45 -10.93 17.85 4.52
C GLN A 45 -11.35 19.12 3.77
N ASP A 46 -10.55 19.58 2.81
CA ASP A 46 -10.79 20.77 1.99
C ASP A 46 -11.64 20.50 0.73
N GLN A 47 -12.40 19.41 0.73
CA GLN A 47 -13.23 18.95 -0.40
C GLN A 47 -12.44 18.52 -1.65
N ARG A 48 -11.12 18.39 -1.55
CA ARG A 48 -10.31 17.74 -2.58
C ARG A 48 -10.45 16.22 -2.47
N LEU A 49 -9.98 15.54 -3.49
CA LEU A 49 -9.95 14.08 -3.53
C LEU A 49 -8.51 13.62 -3.74
N GLY A 50 -8.01 12.82 -2.82
CA GLY A 50 -6.76 12.08 -3.01
C GLY A 50 -7.04 10.83 -3.84
N LEU A 51 -6.23 10.58 -4.86
CA LEU A 51 -6.23 9.33 -5.62
C LEU A 51 -4.86 8.67 -5.48
N VAL A 52 -4.85 7.45 -4.95
CA VAL A 52 -3.66 6.61 -4.89
C VAL A 52 -3.79 5.48 -5.90
N VAL A 53 -2.85 5.42 -6.83
CA VAL A 53 -2.74 4.37 -7.85
C VAL A 53 -1.69 3.37 -7.38
N HIS A 54 -2.12 2.15 -7.08
CA HIS A 54 -1.22 1.06 -6.68
C HIS A 54 -0.74 0.30 -7.92
N GLY A 55 0.45 0.63 -8.39
CA GLY A 55 1.13 -0.02 -9.50
C GLY A 55 1.85 -1.30 -9.08
N LEU A 56 1.91 -2.25 -9.98
CA LEU A 56 2.64 -3.49 -9.81
C LEU A 56 4.15 -3.27 -9.95
N ASP A 57 4.93 -4.19 -9.39
CA ASP A 57 6.38 -4.23 -9.62
C ASP A 57 6.68 -4.70 -11.04
N ASP A 58 7.63 -4.04 -11.68
CA ASP A 58 8.17 -4.39 -13.01
C ASP A 58 9.55 -5.07 -12.93
N GLY A 59 10.00 -5.38 -11.71
CA GLY A 59 11.32 -5.98 -11.47
C GLY A 59 12.50 -5.01 -11.65
N ALA A 60 12.25 -3.70 -11.77
CA ALA A 60 13.31 -2.74 -11.94
C ALA A 60 14.28 -2.70 -10.75
N VAL A 61 15.56 -2.80 -11.06
CA VAL A 61 16.62 -2.63 -10.07
C VAL A 61 16.88 -1.13 -9.87
N ILE A 62 16.72 -0.68 -8.62
CA ILE A 62 16.95 0.72 -8.28
C ILE A 62 18.36 0.89 -7.74
N THR A 63 19.08 1.83 -8.34
CA THR A 63 20.35 2.37 -7.85
C THR A 63 20.20 3.86 -7.62
N PRO A 64 21.05 4.52 -6.84
CA PRO A 64 21.01 5.97 -6.69
C PRO A 64 21.01 6.72 -8.02
N ASP A 65 21.75 6.24 -9.02
CA ASP A 65 21.86 6.86 -10.33
C ASP A 65 20.60 6.65 -11.20
N SER A 66 19.97 5.49 -11.12
CA SER A 66 18.78 5.16 -11.92
C SER A 66 17.46 5.65 -11.30
N GLN A 67 17.45 5.95 -10.01
CA GLN A 67 16.24 6.26 -9.26
C GLN A 67 15.44 7.44 -9.85
N PRO A 68 16.03 8.60 -10.18
CA PRO A 68 15.26 9.73 -10.69
C PRO A 68 14.54 9.43 -12.00
N GLU A 69 15.20 8.72 -12.90
CA GLU A 69 14.62 8.33 -14.19
C GLU A 69 13.53 7.28 -14.02
N LEU A 70 13.72 6.31 -13.14
CA LEU A 70 12.73 5.29 -12.84
C LEU A 70 11.46 5.89 -12.23
N LEU A 71 11.60 6.82 -11.28
CA LEU A 71 10.45 7.52 -10.69
C LEU A 71 9.66 8.29 -11.76
N ARG A 72 10.34 9.04 -12.62
CA ARG A 72 9.70 9.80 -13.69
C ARG A 72 8.98 8.89 -14.69
N ARG A 73 9.61 7.78 -15.10
CA ARG A 73 9.01 6.80 -16.00
C ARG A 73 7.75 6.17 -15.39
N HIS A 74 7.81 5.74 -14.13
CA HIS A 74 6.65 5.14 -13.46
C HIS A 74 5.53 6.16 -13.21
N GLU A 75 5.86 7.41 -12.92
CA GLU A 75 4.86 8.47 -12.82
C GLU A 75 4.09 8.63 -14.13
N GLN A 76 4.78 8.70 -15.24
CA GLN A 76 4.17 8.80 -16.56
C GLN A 76 3.31 7.56 -16.90
N GLN A 77 3.87 6.37 -16.72
CA GLN A 77 3.16 5.11 -17.02
C GLN A 77 1.88 4.95 -16.19
N LEU A 78 1.96 5.22 -14.88
CA LEU A 78 0.79 5.14 -14.00
C LEU A 78 -0.24 6.23 -14.29
N MET A 79 0.19 7.43 -14.71
CA MET A 79 -0.71 8.50 -15.13
C MET A 79 -1.47 8.13 -16.42
N GLU A 80 -0.80 7.55 -17.40
CA GLU A 80 -1.42 7.03 -18.62
C GLU A 80 -2.42 5.91 -18.31
N ALA A 81 -2.01 4.94 -17.50
CA ALA A 81 -2.87 3.83 -17.09
C ALA A 81 -4.14 4.31 -16.36
N VAL A 82 -4.01 5.24 -15.40
CA VAL A 82 -5.16 5.75 -14.67
C VAL A 82 -6.10 6.56 -15.55
N SER A 83 -5.58 7.29 -16.54
CA SER A 83 -6.40 8.03 -17.51
C SER A 83 -7.34 7.10 -18.28
N ASP A 84 -6.86 5.94 -18.69
CA ASP A 84 -7.68 4.92 -19.34
C ASP A 84 -8.67 4.26 -18.37
N LEU A 85 -8.19 3.93 -17.17
CA LEU A 85 -8.98 3.22 -16.17
C LEU A 85 -10.19 4.00 -15.65
N VAL A 86 -10.07 5.33 -15.53
CA VAL A 86 -11.16 6.17 -14.98
C VAL A 86 -12.19 6.61 -16.02
N GLN A 87 -12.01 6.30 -17.29
CA GLN A 87 -12.93 6.65 -18.39
C GLN A 87 -14.42 6.35 -18.09
N PRO A 88 -14.79 5.22 -17.47
CA PRO A 88 -16.18 4.94 -17.16
C PRO A 88 -16.80 5.94 -16.16
N TRP A 89 -16.00 6.67 -15.40
CA TRP A 89 -16.45 7.68 -14.44
C TRP A 89 -16.13 9.08 -14.94
N SER A 90 -17.02 9.68 -15.73
CA SER A 90 -16.80 10.98 -16.36
C SER A 90 -16.39 12.09 -15.37
N ALA A 91 -16.99 12.10 -14.18
CA ALA A 91 -16.64 13.06 -13.14
C ALA A 91 -15.19 12.90 -12.65
N LEU A 92 -14.71 11.66 -12.51
CA LEU A 92 -13.34 11.35 -12.11
C LEU A 92 -12.35 11.63 -13.25
N SER A 93 -12.72 11.27 -14.49
CA SER A 93 -11.92 11.55 -15.68
C SER A 93 -11.71 13.06 -15.89
N ASN A 94 -12.77 13.88 -15.74
CA ASN A 94 -12.67 15.33 -15.82
C ASN A 94 -11.80 15.93 -14.69
N ALA A 95 -11.89 15.38 -13.48
CA ALA A 95 -11.07 15.80 -12.35
C ALA A 95 -9.59 15.42 -12.56
N LEU A 96 -9.34 14.27 -13.16
CA LEU A 96 -7.97 13.80 -13.46
C LEU A 96 -7.24 14.74 -14.43
N ALA A 97 -7.95 15.36 -15.40
CA ALA A 97 -7.36 16.34 -16.30
C ALA A 97 -6.81 17.59 -15.60
N GLN A 98 -7.21 17.83 -14.34
CA GLN A 98 -6.77 18.94 -13.50
C GLN A 98 -5.99 18.42 -12.27
N ALA A 99 -5.54 17.16 -12.29
CA ALA A 99 -4.85 16.55 -11.19
C ALA A 99 -3.47 17.19 -10.97
N ARG A 100 -3.10 17.31 -9.71
CA ARG A 100 -1.73 17.64 -9.32
C ARG A 100 -1.04 16.35 -8.86
N SER A 101 0.05 15.97 -9.50
CA SER A 101 0.88 14.88 -9.00
C SER A 101 1.57 15.28 -7.70
N LEU A 102 1.49 14.40 -6.71
CA LEU A 102 2.25 14.49 -5.46
C LEU A 102 3.51 13.62 -5.52
N GLY A 103 3.71 12.93 -6.64
CA GLY A 103 4.85 12.09 -6.92
C GLY A 103 4.57 10.60 -6.85
N VAL A 104 5.58 9.83 -7.22
CA VAL A 104 5.62 8.38 -7.17
C VAL A 104 6.53 7.90 -6.07
N MET A 105 6.12 6.87 -5.35
CA MET A 105 6.93 6.20 -4.35
C MET A 105 6.98 4.69 -4.64
N ARG A 106 8.17 4.11 -4.54
CA ARG A 106 8.34 2.66 -4.56
C ARG A 106 8.44 2.11 -3.15
N TRP A 107 7.57 1.18 -2.85
CA TRP A 107 7.63 0.39 -1.62
C TRP A 107 8.32 -0.94 -1.90
N GLY A 108 9.55 -1.08 -1.44
CA GLY A 108 10.35 -2.30 -1.63
C GLY A 108 9.89 -3.49 -0.80
N ALA A 109 9.06 -3.24 0.21
CA ALA A 109 8.43 -4.25 1.06
C ALA A 109 7.01 -3.77 1.40
N ALA A 110 6.11 -3.83 0.41
CA ALA A 110 4.74 -3.31 0.53
C ALA A 110 3.83 -4.26 1.29
N GLN A 111 3.98 -5.55 1.08
CA GLN A 111 3.22 -6.59 1.78
C GLN A 111 4.08 -7.83 1.92
N PRO A 112 4.04 -8.53 3.07
CA PRO A 112 4.70 -9.82 3.23
C PRO A 112 4.05 -10.85 2.30
N LEU A 113 4.89 -11.74 1.75
CA LEU A 113 4.48 -12.83 0.86
C LEU A 113 4.59 -14.17 1.59
N HIS A 114 3.83 -15.15 1.10
CA HIS A 114 3.86 -16.53 1.56
C HIS A 114 3.45 -16.70 3.02
N GLN A 115 4.29 -17.37 3.81
CA GLN A 115 4.04 -17.63 5.23
C GLN A 115 4.68 -16.56 6.09
N GLY A 116 3.91 -16.04 7.05
CA GLY A 116 4.44 -15.15 8.08
C GLY A 116 5.35 -15.87 9.08
N LEU A 117 6.03 -15.10 9.91
CA LEU A 117 6.72 -15.61 11.06
C LEU A 117 5.70 -16.18 12.06
N SER A 118 5.95 -17.39 12.58
CA SER A 118 5.07 -17.97 13.60
C SER A 118 4.99 -17.05 14.82
N ALA A 119 3.77 -16.92 15.37
CA ALA A 119 3.54 -16.14 16.57
C ALA A 119 4.39 -16.62 17.77
N ASP A 120 4.77 -17.89 17.80
CA ASP A 120 5.63 -18.43 18.86
C ASP A 120 7.05 -17.86 18.84
N LEU A 121 7.49 -17.37 17.71
CA LEU A 121 8.80 -16.74 17.53
C LEU A 121 8.80 -15.23 17.78
N GLN A 122 7.66 -14.66 18.17
CA GLN A 122 7.56 -13.22 18.44
C GLN A 122 8.38 -12.73 19.63
N TRP A 123 8.67 -13.60 20.59
CA TRP A 123 9.35 -13.24 21.83
C TRP A 123 10.50 -14.18 22.12
N CYS A 124 11.69 -13.62 22.31
CA CYS A 124 12.87 -14.30 22.83
C CYS A 124 13.15 -13.79 24.24
N SER A 125 12.81 -14.58 25.25
CA SER A 125 12.99 -14.21 26.67
C SER A 125 14.46 -14.04 27.06
N GLU A 126 15.35 -14.86 26.52
CA GLU A 126 16.78 -14.82 26.82
C GLU A 126 17.44 -13.52 26.34
N ALA A 127 17.09 -13.09 25.10
CA ALA A 127 17.61 -11.88 24.51
C ALA A 127 16.79 -10.63 24.88
N ARG A 128 15.61 -10.79 25.49
CA ARG A 128 14.61 -9.75 25.75
C ARG A 128 14.24 -8.96 24.47
N VAL A 129 14.12 -9.67 23.35
CA VAL A 129 13.78 -9.11 22.05
C VAL A 129 12.42 -9.62 21.59
N GLY A 130 11.57 -8.69 21.19
CA GLY A 130 10.25 -8.99 20.65
C GLY A 130 10.07 -8.44 19.24
N PHE A 131 9.22 -9.11 18.46
CA PHE A 131 8.88 -8.74 17.08
C PHE A 131 7.38 -8.62 16.95
N CYS A 132 6.92 -7.54 16.30
CA CYS A 132 5.54 -7.38 15.89
C CYS A 132 5.47 -6.72 14.50
N GLY A 133 4.36 -6.93 13.81
CA GLY A 133 4.15 -6.38 12.47
C GLY A 133 3.13 -7.20 11.70
N ASP A 134 2.78 -6.73 10.52
CA ASP A 134 1.85 -7.41 9.62
C ASP A 134 2.41 -8.71 9.01
N TRP A 135 3.71 -8.95 9.17
CA TRP A 135 4.43 -10.15 8.75
C TRP A 135 4.42 -11.31 9.77
N ILE A 136 3.73 -11.14 10.89
CA ILE A 136 3.46 -12.24 11.84
C ILE A 136 2.28 -13.05 11.34
N ALA A 137 2.42 -14.38 11.30
CA ALA A 137 1.38 -15.30 10.85
C ALA A 137 0.12 -15.21 11.74
N GLY A 138 -1.04 -15.21 11.13
CA GLY A 138 -2.33 -15.17 11.82
C GLY A 138 -3.39 -14.38 11.08
N GLN A 139 -4.47 -14.08 11.76
CA GLN A 139 -5.54 -13.25 11.22
C GLN A 139 -5.01 -11.85 10.89
N GLY A 140 -5.38 -11.34 9.72
CA GLY A 140 -4.92 -10.02 9.25
C GLY A 140 -3.48 -9.98 8.75
N PHE A 141 -2.85 -11.13 8.47
CA PHE A 141 -1.52 -11.20 7.87
C PHE A 141 -1.42 -10.29 6.63
N GLY A 142 -0.37 -9.47 6.55
CA GLY A 142 -0.18 -8.49 5.49
C GLY A 142 -1.05 -7.24 5.57
N MET A 143 -1.76 -7.04 6.69
CA MET A 143 -2.64 -5.89 6.91
C MET A 143 -2.35 -5.18 8.24
N ALA A 144 -2.81 -3.92 8.36
CA ALA A 144 -2.68 -3.14 9.59
C ALA A 144 -3.34 -3.83 10.81
N GLU A 145 -4.45 -4.56 10.59
CA GLU A 145 -5.11 -5.35 11.63
C GLU A 145 -4.18 -6.43 12.18
N GLY A 146 -3.47 -7.16 11.31
CA GLY A 146 -2.50 -8.17 11.74
C GLY A 146 -1.32 -7.57 12.51
N ALA A 147 -0.83 -6.41 12.08
CA ALA A 147 0.21 -5.69 12.80
C ALA A 147 -0.23 -5.31 14.22
N LEU A 148 -1.45 -4.77 14.36
CA LEU A 148 -2.03 -4.42 15.66
C LEU A 148 -2.22 -5.65 16.55
N GLN A 149 -2.80 -6.73 16.02
CA GLN A 149 -3.01 -7.97 16.77
C GLN A 149 -1.69 -8.58 17.22
N SER A 150 -0.67 -8.58 16.36
CA SER A 150 0.66 -9.08 16.73
C SER A 150 1.31 -8.26 17.84
N ALA A 151 1.12 -6.94 17.84
CA ALA A 151 1.62 -6.06 18.89
C ALA A 151 0.94 -6.32 20.24
N LEU A 152 -0.40 -6.52 20.25
CA LEU A 152 -1.14 -6.88 21.45
C LEU A 152 -0.68 -8.21 22.04
N ASN A 153 -0.55 -9.24 21.19
CA ASN A 153 -0.07 -10.56 21.61
C ASN A 153 1.35 -10.50 22.19
N LEU A 154 2.23 -9.69 21.59
CA LEU A 154 3.58 -9.49 22.13
C LEU A 154 3.55 -8.79 23.49
N ALA A 155 2.72 -7.76 23.65
CA ALA A 155 2.58 -7.04 24.93
C ALA A 155 2.11 -7.98 26.06
N GLU A 156 1.15 -8.85 25.80
CA GLU A 156 0.69 -9.87 26.76
C GLU A 156 1.80 -10.84 27.15
N ARG A 157 2.61 -11.31 26.20
CA ARG A 157 3.76 -12.20 26.48
C ARG A 157 4.81 -11.52 27.35
N ILE A 158 5.12 -10.25 27.08
CA ILE A 158 6.08 -9.48 27.89
C ILE A 158 5.55 -9.29 29.31
N ALA A 159 4.26 -8.97 29.47
CA ALA A 159 3.65 -8.81 30.78
C ALA A 159 3.69 -10.11 31.60
N CYS A 160 3.36 -11.25 30.98
CA CYS A 160 3.44 -12.56 31.65
C CYS A 160 4.88 -12.91 32.06
N PHE A 161 5.86 -12.58 31.22
CA PHE A 161 7.28 -12.84 31.53
C PHE A 161 7.75 -12.01 32.74
N SER A 162 7.39 -10.73 32.79
CA SER A 162 7.77 -9.83 33.89
C SER A 162 7.20 -10.25 35.24
N VAL A 163 6.01 -10.88 35.27
CA VAL A 163 5.39 -11.39 36.51
C VAL A 163 6.08 -12.69 37.00
N ALA A 164 6.64 -13.47 36.11
CA ALA A 164 7.30 -14.73 36.46
C ALA A 164 8.72 -14.53 37.03
N GLU A 165 9.31 -13.35 36.85
CA GLU A 165 10.65 -13.00 37.42
C GLU A 165 10.56 -12.33 38.79
N THR A 166 9.35 -12.03 39.31
CA THR A 166 9.10 -11.46 40.63
C THR A 166 8.67 -12.52 41.65
#